data_31add175009e7a04728509da5b157f11
#
_entry.id   31add175009e7a04728509da5b157f11
#
_cell.length_a   1.000
_cell.length_b   1.000
_cell.length_c   1.000
_cell.angle_alpha   90.00
_cell.angle_beta   90.00
_cell.angle_gamma   90.00
#
_symmetry.space_group_name_H-M   'P 1'
#
loop_
_entity.id
_entity.type
_entity.pdbx_description
1 polymer ?
#
loop_
_entity_poly.entity_id
_entity_poly.type
_entity_poly.pdbx_seq_one_letter_code
_entity_poly.pdbx_strand_id
1 'polypeptide(L)'
;MSTAAQATHVQTLAVYGHPFSSCTQKVLIALHEYGLPFELRNLDTAAPGNHAAEWKRRWPLAQFPVLVDGERTVAESSIVIEHLQLAHPGPEQLIPADPAAALQVRFMDRFFDLHVMAPVHHAVGGALTGDAARRAEGLARAAEKLERAYAWLEDQWGPRTWAAGSAFTLADCAAAPALFYSDWTHPIADAYPLLRAYRARLLARPSVAKAVDGGRPYRHYFPLGAPERD
;
A
#
# COMPACT_ATOMS: atom_id res chain seq x y z
N MET A 1 46.76 -21.17 8.78
CA MET A 1 45.31 -21.30 9.05
C MET A 1 44.63 -20.12 8.37
N SER A 2 44.07 -20.37 7.19
CA SER A 2 43.47 -19.32 6.37
C SER A 2 41.99 -19.20 6.76
N THR A 3 41.60 -18.07 7.38
CA THR A 3 40.22 -17.69 7.63
C THR A 3 39.63 -17.20 6.33
N ALA A 4 38.92 -18.06 5.62
CA ALA A 4 38.10 -17.66 4.51
C ALA A 4 36.97 -16.75 5.06
N ALA A 5 37.05 -15.46 4.72
CA ALA A 5 35.94 -14.54 4.93
C ALA A 5 34.75 -15.04 4.09
N GLN A 6 33.72 -15.56 4.78
CA GLN A 6 32.43 -15.84 4.15
C GLN A 6 31.86 -14.49 3.69
N ALA A 7 31.90 -14.27 2.38
CA ALA A 7 31.12 -13.19 1.77
C ALA A 7 29.63 -13.48 2.09
N THR A 8 29.05 -12.70 2.97
CA THR A 8 27.61 -12.69 3.19
C THR A 8 26.96 -12.23 1.87
N HIS A 9 26.47 -13.20 1.10
CA HIS A 9 25.55 -12.91 -0.01
C HIS A 9 24.33 -12.20 0.61
N VAL A 10 24.29 -10.89 0.50
CA VAL A 10 23.07 -10.14 0.79
C VAL A 10 22.05 -10.62 -0.23
N GLN A 11 21.16 -11.50 0.21
CA GLN A 11 20.12 -12.04 -0.62
C GLN A 11 19.14 -10.92 -0.92
N THR A 12 19.03 -10.52 -2.20
CA THR A 12 18.18 -9.42 -2.63
C THR A 12 16.72 -9.85 -2.52
N LEU A 13 15.92 -9.07 -1.78
CA LEU A 13 14.48 -9.24 -1.71
C LEU A 13 13.87 -9.03 -3.10
N ALA A 14 12.93 -9.88 -3.52
CA ALA A 14 12.20 -9.68 -4.77
C ALA A 14 10.70 -9.49 -4.50
N VAL A 15 10.12 -8.43 -5.03
CA VAL A 15 8.70 -8.11 -4.92
C VAL A 15 8.03 -8.30 -6.27
N TYR A 16 7.14 -9.28 -6.38
CA TYR A 16 6.26 -9.41 -7.54
C TYR A 16 5.05 -8.51 -7.34
N GLY A 17 4.88 -7.52 -8.20
CA GLY A 17 3.80 -6.56 -8.06
C GLY A 17 3.72 -5.59 -9.24
N HIS A 18 2.69 -4.77 -9.23
CA HIS A 18 2.53 -3.68 -10.19
C HIS A 18 2.69 -2.34 -9.48
N PRO A 19 3.53 -1.40 -9.96
CA PRO A 19 3.80 -0.12 -9.29
C PRO A 19 2.55 0.74 -9.02
N PHE A 20 1.51 0.55 -9.83
CA PHE A 20 0.23 1.25 -9.70
C PHE A 20 -0.77 0.55 -8.76
N SER A 21 -0.42 -0.58 -8.17
CA SER A 21 -1.28 -1.27 -7.21
C SER A 21 -1.12 -0.67 -5.81
N SER A 22 -2.24 -0.33 -5.17
CA SER A 22 -2.27 0.15 -3.79
C SER A 22 -1.58 -0.81 -2.81
N CYS A 23 -1.86 -2.11 -2.93
CA CYS A 23 -1.23 -3.13 -2.07
C CYS A 23 0.28 -3.26 -2.33
N THR A 24 0.73 -3.11 -3.59
CA THR A 24 2.16 -3.09 -3.92
C THR A 24 2.81 -1.84 -3.34
N GLN A 25 2.21 -0.66 -3.54
CA GLN A 25 2.72 0.60 -2.97
C GLN A 25 2.87 0.54 -1.45
N LYS A 26 1.90 -0.05 -0.75
CA LYS A 26 1.97 -0.28 0.71
C LYS A 26 3.25 -1.03 1.12
N VAL A 27 3.62 -2.09 0.40
CA VAL A 27 4.85 -2.85 0.66
C VAL A 27 6.10 -2.08 0.24
N LEU A 28 6.07 -1.37 -0.90
CA LEU A 28 7.21 -0.54 -1.36
C LEU A 28 7.52 0.58 -0.36
N ILE A 29 6.49 1.22 0.20
CA ILE A 29 6.65 2.24 1.25
C ILE A 29 7.39 1.65 2.45
N ALA A 30 6.97 0.48 2.94
CA ALA A 30 7.62 -0.18 4.07
C ALA A 30 9.08 -0.56 3.77
N LEU A 31 9.38 -1.08 2.58
CA LEU A 31 10.75 -1.40 2.16
C LEU A 31 11.63 -0.15 2.13
N HIS A 32 11.10 0.99 1.68
CA HIS A 32 11.81 2.27 1.71
C HIS A 32 12.01 2.79 3.13
N GLU A 33 11.03 2.62 4.03
CA GLU A 33 11.18 2.99 5.45
C GLU A 33 12.25 2.15 6.15
N TYR A 34 12.27 0.85 5.90
CA TYR A 34 13.29 -0.04 6.44
C TYR A 34 14.67 0.13 5.79
N GLY A 35 14.78 0.88 4.68
CA GLY A 35 16.02 1.02 3.91
C GLY A 35 16.51 -0.30 3.29
N LEU A 36 15.62 -1.27 3.08
CA LEU A 36 15.97 -2.58 2.55
C LEU A 36 16.10 -2.54 1.03
N PRO A 37 17.20 -3.07 0.46
CA PRO A 37 17.34 -3.20 -0.98
C PRO A 37 16.41 -4.30 -1.51
N PHE A 38 15.74 -4.04 -2.63
CA PHE A 38 14.83 -4.98 -3.26
C PHE A 38 14.83 -4.83 -4.79
N GLU A 39 14.41 -5.90 -5.48
CA GLU A 39 14.09 -5.91 -6.90
C GLU A 39 12.56 -5.91 -7.05
N LEU A 40 12.01 -4.91 -7.75
CA LEU A 40 10.61 -4.95 -8.16
C LEU A 40 10.46 -5.73 -9.47
N ARG A 41 9.90 -6.93 -9.40
CA ARG A 41 9.52 -7.76 -10.54
C ARG A 41 8.14 -7.32 -11.02
N ASN A 42 8.16 -6.33 -11.91
CA ASN A 42 6.94 -5.71 -12.42
C ASN A 42 6.10 -6.72 -13.20
N LEU A 43 4.83 -6.82 -12.85
CA LEU A 43 3.85 -7.72 -13.48
C LEU A 43 3.05 -7.06 -14.62
N ASP A 44 3.40 -5.84 -15.01
CA ASP A 44 2.87 -5.24 -16.24
C ASP A 44 3.30 -6.09 -17.44
N THR A 45 2.35 -6.41 -18.32
CA THR A 45 2.61 -7.21 -19.52
C THR A 45 3.54 -6.52 -20.51
N ALA A 46 3.64 -5.20 -20.45
CA ALA A 46 4.56 -4.40 -21.26
C ALA A 46 5.94 -4.23 -20.63
N ALA A 47 6.13 -4.62 -19.35
CA ALA A 47 7.41 -4.49 -18.66
C ALA A 47 8.42 -5.53 -19.15
N PRO A 48 9.74 -5.21 -19.16
CA PRO A 48 10.78 -6.19 -19.43
C PRO A 48 10.77 -7.34 -18.40
N GLY A 49 11.04 -8.55 -18.83
CA GLY A 49 11.10 -9.73 -17.99
C GLY A 49 9.69 -10.28 -17.66
N ASN A 50 9.31 -11.37 -18.30
CA ASN A 50 8.00 -11.99 -18.04
C ASN A 50 8.00 -12.74 -16.71
N HIS A 51 7.63 -12.05 -15.62
CA HIS A 51 7.59 -12.62 -14.28
C HIS A 51 6.28 -13.34 -13.93
N ALA A 52 5.26 -13.28 -14.80
CA ALA A 52 3.91 -13.74 -14.52
C ALA A 52 3.82 -15.24 -14.22
N ALA A 53 4.57 -16.07 -14.97
CA ALA A 53 4.56 -17.51 -14.77
C ALA A 53 5.18 -17.91 -13.42
N GLU A 54 6.31 -17.31 -13.05
CA GLU A 54 6.95 -17.56 -11.76
C GLU A 54 6.08 -17.09 -10.61
N TRP A 55 5.53 -15.88 -10.70
CA TRP A 55 4.60 -15.34 -9.70
C TRP A 55 3.41 -16.27 -9.46
N LYS A 56 2.71 -16.74 -10.51
CA LYS A 56 1.58 -17.67 -10.39
C LYS A 56 1.96 -19.01 -9.79
N ARG A 57 3.18 -19.51 -10.08
CA ARG A 57 3.68 -20.74 -9.48
C ARG A 57 3.92 -20.57 -7.99
N ARG A 58 4.45 -19.40 -7.56
CA ARG A 58 4.70 -19.08 -6.14
C ARG A 58 3.43 -18.79 -5.36
N TRP A 59 2.45 -18.13 -6.00
CA TRP A 59 1.18 -17.77 -5.40
C TRP A 59 0.02 -18.06 -6.36
N PRO A 60 -0.57 -19.26 -6.31
CA PRO A 60 -1.62 -19.69 -7.25
C PRO A 60 -2.90 -18.87 -7.22
N LEU A 61 -3.16 -18.13 -6.11
CA LEU A 61 -4.29 -17.19 -6.05
C LEU A 61 -4.13 -15.98 -6.97
N ALA A 62 -2.94 -15.81 -7.56
CA ALA A 62 -2.62 -14.78 -8.55
C ALA A 62 -2.96 -13.35 -8.08
N GLN A 63 -2.76 -13.09 -6.80
CA GLN A 63 -2.84 -11.75 -6.20
C GLN A 63 -1.43 -11.22 -5.95
N PHE A 64 -1.26 -9.91 -5.95
CA PHE A 64 -0.01 -9.23 -5.65
C PHE A 64 -0.22 -8.09 -4.65
N PRO A 65 0.83 -7.68 -3.89
CA PRO A 65 2.23 -8.11 -4.02
C PRO A 65 2.52 -9.48 -3.40
N VAL A 66 3.60 -10.10 -3.88
CA VAL A 66 4.23 -11.27 -3.28
C VAL A 66 5.69 -10.96 -3.05
N LEU A 67 6.18 -11.14 -1.83
CA LEU A 67 7.60 -11.02 -1.48
C LEU A 67 8.27 -12.39 -1.58
N VAL A 68 9.46 -12.43 -2.16
CA VAL A 68 10.39 -13.55 -2.06
C VAL A 68 11.61 -13.10 -1.29
N ASP A 69 11.83 -13.77 -0.16
CA ASP A 69 12.95 -13.57 0.75
C ASP A 69 13.68 -14.91 0.88
N GLY A 70 14.74 -15.07 0.10
CA GLY A 70 15.39 -16.35 -0.03
C GLY A 70 14.50 -17.41 -0.67
N GLU A 71 14.31 -18.49 0.03
CA GLU A 71 13.39 -19.56 -0.36
C GLU A 71 11.94 -19.28 0.07
N ARG A 72 11.75 -18.33 0.97
CA ARG A 72 10.43 -18.02 1.53
C ARG A 72 9.62 -17.15 0.57
N THR A 73 8.38 -17.54 0.36
CA THR A 73 7.37 -16.74 -0.34
C THR A 73 6.37 -16.22 0.67
N VAL A 74 6.16 -14.90 0.70
CA VAL A 74 5.23 -14.23 1.62
C VAL A 74 4.21 -13.44 0.81
N ALA A 75 2.95 -13.67 1.04
CA ALA A 75 1.83 -12.97 0.44
C ALA A 75 1.06 -12.17 1.51
N GLU A 76 0.07 -11.36 1.09
CA GLU A 76 -0.68 -10.42 1.89
C GLU A 76 0.18 -9.22 2.36
N SER A 77 -0.13 -8.02 1.87
CA SER A 77 0.72 -6.84 2.05
C SER A 77 1.06 -6.52 3.52
N SER A 78 0.09 -6.65 4.43
CA SER A 78 0.33 -6.45 5.87
C SER A 78 1.26 -7.53 6.44
N ILE A 79 1.07 -8.79 6.04
CA ILE A 79 1.92 -9.92 6.47
C ILE A 79 3.34 -9.79 5.91
N VAL A 80 3.48 -9.29 4.68
CA VAL A 80 4.80 -8.99 4.10
C VAL A 80 5.54 -7.97 4.98
N ILE A 81 4.87 -6.91 5.41
CA ILE A 81 5.50 -5.87 6.25
C ILE A 81 5.85 -6.41 7.64
N GLU A 82 4.99 -7.22 8.25
CA GLU A 82 5.30 -7.90 9.53
C GLU A 82 6.50 -8.86 9.37
N HIS A 83 6.52 -9.62 8.27
CA HIS A 83 7.66 -10.49 7.97
C HIS A 83 8.97 -9.71 7.83
N LEU A 84 8.96 -8.60 7.10
CA LEU A 84 10.15 -7.75 6.92
C LEU A 84 10.70 -7.27 8.27
N GLN A 85 9.84 -6.81 9.18
CA GLN A 85 10.27 -6.39 10.52
C GLN A 85 10.88 -7.52 11.35
N LEU A 86 10.34 -8.74 11.23
CA LEU A 86 10.81 -9.91 11.98
C LEU A 86 12.09 -10.52 11.40
N ALA A 87 12.19 -10.59 10.07
CA ALA A 87 13.30 -11.24 9.37
C ALA A 87 14.50 -10.30 9.16
N HIS A 88 14.26 -8.99 9.04
CA HIS A 88 15.26 -7.96 8.78
C HIS A 88 15.21 -6.86 9.86
N PRO A 89 15.50 -7.17 11.14
CA PRO A 89 15.40 -6.20 12.22
C PRO A 89 16.35 -5.03 11.99
N GLY A 90 15.84 -3.82 12.16
CA GLY A 90 16.57 -2.56 12.00
C GLY A 90 16.11 -1.53 13.04
N PRO A 91 16.62 -0.29 12.96
CA PRO A 91 16.24 0.79 13.88
C PRO A 91 14.78 1.23 13.70
N GLU A 92 14.26 1.13 12.48
CA GLU A 92 12.88 1.50 12.18
C GLU A 92 11.93 0.35 12.51
N GLN A 93 10.84 0.67 13.20
CA GLN A 93 9.80 -0.30 13.55
C GLN A 93 8.43 0.24 13.14
N LEU A 94 7.85 -0.39 12.11
CA LEU A 94 6.51 -0.04 11.64
C LEU A 94 5.40 -0.65 12.50
N ILE A 95 5.75 -1.60 13.37
CA ILE A 95 4.85 -2.21 14.35
C ILE A 95 5.51 -2.08 15.71
N PRO A 96 4.91 -1.34 16.66
CA PRO A 96 5.46 -1.16 18.00
C PRO A 96 5.64 -2.48 18.76
N ALA A 97 6.63 -2.55 19.64
CA ALA A 97 6.85 -3.70 20.50
C ALA A 97 5.76 -3.85 21.58
N ASP A 98 5.16 -2.73 22.03
CA ASP A 98 4.03 -2.76 22.96
C ASP A 98 2.80 -3.38 22.31
N PRO A 99 2.22 -4.46 22.89
CA PRO A 99 1.11 -5.18 22.28
C PRO A 99 -0.17 -4.33 22.08
N ALA A 100 -0.45 -3.38 22.98
CA ALA A 100 -1.62 -2.53 22.86
C ALA A 100 -1.45 -1.51 21.73
N ALA A 101 -0.27 -0.89 21.62
CA ALA A 101 0.06 -0.02 20.50
C ALA A 101 0.10 -0.79 19.16
N ALA A 102 0.65 -1.99 19.15
CA ALA A 102 0.66 -2.85 17.97
C ALA A 102 -0.77 -3.22 17.52
N LEU A 103 -1.68 -3.49 18.46
CA LEU A 103 -3.09 -3.75 18.15
C LEU A 103 -3.76 -2.54 17.51
N GLN A 104 -3.48 -1.33 18.00
CA GLN A 104 -3.99 -0.08 17.42
C GLN A 104 -3.45 0.14 16.00
N VAL A 105 -2.17 -0.15 15.75
CA VAL A 105 -1.57 -0.08 14.41
C VAL A 105 -2.27 -1.07 13.46
N ARG A 106 -2.47 -2.32 13.87
CA ARG A 106 -3.16 -3.33 13.05
C ARG A 106 -4.62 -2.99 12.82
N PHE A 107 -5.30 -2.40 13.81
CA PHE A 107 -6.67 -1.92 13.64
C PHE A 107 -6.75 -0.86 12.54
N MET A 108 -5.87 0.16 12.59
CA MET A 108 -5.85 1.21 11.58
C MET A 108 -5.42 0.68 10.19
N ASP A 109 -4.48 -0.24 10.13
CA ASP A 109 -4.11 -0.95 8.89
C ASP A 109 -5.34 -1.63 8.26
N ARG A 110 -6.10 -2.41 9.04
CA ARG A 110 -7.33 -3.05 8.58
C ARG A 110 -8.42 -2.03 8.24
N PHE A 111 -8.50 -0.92 8.97
CA PHE A 111 -9.44 0.15 8.67
C PHE A 111 -9.20 0.72 7.27
N PHE A 112 -7.97 1.11 6.95
CA PHE A 112 -7.65 1.65 5.63
C PHE A 112 -7.86 0.62 4.50
N ASP A 113 -7.50 -0.63 4.71
CA ASP A 113 -7.73 -1.69 3.72
C ASP A 113 -9.22 -1.93 3.47
N LEU A 114 -10.03 -2.07 4.53
CA LEU A 114 -11.42 -2.53 4.43
C LEU A 114 -12.44 -1.41 4.25
N HIS A 115 -12.20 -0.23 4.84
CA HIS A 115 -13.18 0.86 4.83
C HIS A 115 -12.82 2.00 3.88
N VAL A 116 -11.55 2.10 3.46
CA VAL A 116 -11.10 3.12 2.51
C VAL A 116 -10.75 2.47 1.17
N MET A 117 -9.84 1.49 1.13
CA MET A 117 -9.37 0.93 -0.15
C MET A 117 -10.37 -0.06 -0.78
N ALA A 118 -11.04 -0.91 0.00
CA ALA A 118 -11.99 -1.87 -0.56
C ALA A 118 -13.16 -1.20 -1.31
N PRO A 119 -13.77 -0.09 -0.86
CA PRO A 119 -14.72 0.68 -1.67
C PRO A 119 -14.17 1.12 -3.03
N VAL A 120 -12.91 1.58 -3.08
CA VAL A 120 -12.23 1.95 -4.33
C VAL A 120 -12.10 0.74 -5.25
N HIS A 121 -11.65 -0.41 -4.72
CA HIS A 121 -11.54 -1.65 -5.51
C HIS A 121 -12.87 -2.09 -6.10
N HIS A 122 -13.98 -1.95 -5.36
CA HIS A 122 -15.32 -2.26 -5.89
C HIS A 122 -15.72 -1.32 -7.04
N ALA A 123 -15.46 -0.01 -6.91
CA ALA A 123 -15.74 0.95 -7.97
C ALA A 123 -14.89 0.67 -9.23
N VAL A 124 -13.59 0.40 -9.04
CA VAL A 124 -12.66 -0.01 -10.11
C VAL A 124 -13.14 -1.30 -10.79
N GLY A 125 -13.52 -2.32 -10.00
CA GLY A 125 -14.06 -3.58 -10.51
C GLY A 125 -15.31 -3.37 -11.36
N GLY A 126 -16.24 -2.52 -10.91
CA GLY A 126 -17.42 -2.15 -11.68
C GLY A 126 -17.10 -1.47 -13.02
N ALA A 127 -16.10 -0.57 -13.02
CA ALA A 127 -15.66 0.11 -14.25
C ALA A 127 -14.97 -0.82 -15.24
N LEU A 128 -14.20 -1.79 -14.76
CA LEU A 128 -13.51 -2.79 -15.59
C LEU A 128 -14.46 -3.75 -16.32
N THR A 129 -15.73 -3.86 -15.91
CA THR A 129 -16.72 -4.66 -16.64
C THR A 129 -17.10 -4.08 -17.99
N GLY A 130 -16.82 -2.80 -18.24
CA GLY A 130 -17.29 -2.06 -19.42
C GLY A 130 -18.78 -1.68 -19.38
N ASP A 131 -19.52 -2.08 -18.34
CA ASP A 131 -20.94 -1.79 -18.15
C ASP A 131 -21.13 -0.45 -17.42
N ALA A 132 -21.79 0.51 -18.06
CA ALA A 132 -22.02 1.84 -17.52
C ALA A 132 -22.88 1.84 -16.24
N ALA A 133 -23.86 0.93 -16.12
CA ALA A 133 -24.71 0.81 -14.95
C ALA A 133 -23.91 0.28 -13.75
N ARG A 134 -23.09 -0.76 -13.94
CA ARG A 134 -22.21 -1.29 -12.90
C ARG A 134 -21.15 -0.29 -12.46
N ARG A 135 -20.61 0.49 -13.40
CA ARG A 135 -19.70 1.59 -13.06
C ARG A 135 -20.38 2.63 -12.18
N ALA A 136 -21.57 3.09 -12.57
CA ALA A 136 -22.33 4.09 -11.81
C ALA A 136 -22.71 3.57 -10.40
N GLU A 137 -23.18 2.34 -10.30
CA GLU A 137 -23.51 1.68 -9.03
C GLU A 137 -22.27 1.55 -8.12
N GLY A 138 -21.13 1.10 -8.68
CA GLY A 138 -19.88 0.98 -7.96
C GLY A 138 -19.39 2.31 -7.40
N LEU A 139 -19.45 3.39 -8.19
CA LEU A 139 -19.08 4.74 -7.75
C LEU A 139 -20.01 5.26 -6.65
N ALA A 140 -21.33 5.09 -6.79
CA ALA A 140 -22.30 5.54 -5.78
C ALA A 140 -22.08 4.84 -4.44
N ARG A 141 -21.90 3.51 -4.46
CA ARG A 141 -21.60 2.72 -3.24
C ARG A 141 -20.24 3.08 -2.63
N ALA A 142 -19.22 3.35 -3.46
CA ALA A 142 -17.91 3.79 -2.97
C ALA A 142 -18.03 5.15 -2.29
N ALA A 143 -18.71 6.12 -2.91
CA ALA A 143 -18.91 7.45 -2.34
C ALA A 143 -19.57 7.38 -0.96
N GLU A 144 -20.68 6.62 -0.81
CA GLU A 144 -21.36 6.45 0.47
C GLU A 144 -20.48 5.87 1.56
N LYS A 145 -19.67 4.85 1.22
CA LYS A 145 -18.78 4.19 2.19
C LYS A 145 -17.59 5.08 2.55
N LEU A 146 -17.00 5.75 1.57
CA LEU A 146 -15.87 6.65 1.76
C LEU A 146 -16.27 7.86 2.59
N GLU A 147 -17.46 8.44 2.35
CA GLU A 147 -17.96 9.54 3.16
C GLU A 147 -18.04 9.18 4.65
N ARG A 148 -18.58 8.01 4.97
CA ARG A 148 -18.62 7.51 6.36
C ARG A 148 -17.23 7.27 6.94
N ALA A 149 -16.30 6.73 6.14
CA ALA A 149 -14.93 6.50 6.57
C ALA A 149 -14.18 7.82 6.81
N TYR A 150 -14.36 8.83 5.94
CA TYR A 150 -13.75 10.14 6.08
C TYR A 150 -14.28 10.88 7.31
N ALA A 151 -15.60 10.86 7.53
CA ALA A 151 -16.22 11.47 8.71
C ALA A 151 -15.70 10.83 10.00
N TRP A 152 -15.59 9.50 10.04
CA TRP A 152 -15.05 8.80 11.20
C TRP A 152 -13.56 9.13 11.42
N LEU A 153 -12.75 9.15 10.36
CA LEU A 153 -11.34 9.54 10.46
C LEU A 153 -11.18 10.96 10.99
N GLU A 154 -11.95 11.91 10.47
CA GLU A 154 -11.92 13.32 10.89
C GLU A 154 -12.26 13.44 12.38
N ASP A 155 -13.35 12.81 12.84
CA ASP A 155 -13.82 12.83 14.22
C ASP A 155 -12.80 12.18 15.19
N GLN A 156 -12.23 11.04 14.80
CA GLN A 156 -11.30 10.27 15.62
C GLN A 156 -9.87 10.78 15.56
N TRP A 157 -9.56 11.77 14.70
CA TRP A 157 -8.16 12.13 14.45
C TRP A 157 -7.42 12.63 15.68
N GLY A 158 -7.99 13.55 16.45
CA GLY A 158 -7.38 14.12 17.64
C GLY A 158 -5.98 14.74 17.40
N PRO A 159 -5.12 14.82 18.41
CA PRO A 159 -3.81 15.47 18.31
C PRO A 159 -2.70 14.61 17.68
N ARG A 160 -3.04 13.53 16.98
CA ARG A 160 -2.05 12.61 16.42
C ARG A 160 -1.44 13.14 15.12
N THR A 161 -0.17 12.80 14.89
CA THR A 161 0.54 13.13 13.65
C THR A 161 0.30 12.06 12.58
N TRP A 162 0.31 10.79 12.97
CA TRP A 162 0.17 9.62 12.09
C TRP A 162 -1.05 8.78 12.49
N ALA A 163 -1.43 7.84 11.65
CA ALA A 163 -2.68 7.08 11.82
C ALA A 163 -2.86 6.42 13.20
N ALA A 164 -1.78 5.96 13.82
CA ALA A 164 -1.82 5.28 15.10
C ALA A 164 -1.09 6.04 16.24
N GLY A 165 -0.71 7.32 16.03
CA GLY A 165 -0.04 8.10 17.06
C GLY A 165 0.98 9.11 16.55
N SER A 166 2.17 9.15 17.17
CA SER A 166 3.24 10.10 16.84
C SER A 166 4.29 9.55 15.87
N ALA A 167 4.36 8.22 15.68
CA ALA A 167 5.31 7.57 14.81
C ALA A 167 4.62 7.06 13.52
N PHE A 168 5.35 7.07 12.40
CA PHE A 168 4.93 6.43 11.15
C PHE A 168 4.97 4.90 11.31
N THR A 169 3.92 4.21 10.89
CA THR A 169 3.72 2.78 11.16
C THR A 169 3.16 2.04 9.94
N LEU A 170 2.95 0.73 10.07
CA LEU A 170 2.20 -0.10 9.11
C LEU A 170 0.84 0.54 8.73
N ALA A 171 0.17 1.18 9.70
CA ALA A 171 -1.10 1.87 9.46
C ALA A 171 -0.97 2.99 8.41
N ASP A 172 0.15 3.73 8.42
CA ASP A 172 0.42 4.80 7.48
C ASP A 172 0.85 4.26 6.10
N CYS A 173 1.55 3.12 6.08
CA CYS A 173 1.83 2.40 4.85
C CYS A 173 0.54 1.99 4.12
N ALA A 174 -0.50 1.60 4.86
CA ALA A 174 -1.83 1.31 4.30
C ALA A 174 -2.60 2.57 3.92
N ALA A 175 -2.55 3.60 4.78
CA ALA A 175 -3.25 4.86 4.59
C ALA A 175 -2.82 5.60 3.32
N ALA A 176 -1.52 5.62 3.02
CA ALA A 176 -0.97 6.38 1.92
C ALA A 176 -1.61 6.03 0.56
N PRO A 177 -1.54 4.79 0.06
CA PRO A 177 -2.21 4.43 -1.19
C PRO A 177 -3.74 4.45 -1.07
N ALA A 178 -4.30 4.12 0.11
CA ALA A 178 -5.74 4.14 0.31
C ALA A 178 -6.32 5.54 0.13
N LEU A 179 -5.74 6.56 0.79
CA LEU A 179 -6.18 7.95 0.66
C LEU A 179 -5.81 8.58 -0.69
N PHE A 180 -4.73 8.09 -1.33
CA PHE A 180 -4.38 8.54 -2.68
C PHE A 180 -5.46 8.17 -3.69
N TYR A 181 -5.82 6.88 -3.76
CA TYR A 181 -6.82 6.39 -4.73
C TYR A 181 -8.26 6.69 -4.34
N SER A 182 -8.57 6.77 -3.04
CA SER A 182 -9.91 7.14 -2.61
C SER A 182 -10.24 8.58 -2.93
N ASP A 183 -9.28 9.51 -2.80
CA ASP A 183 -9.46 10.91 -3.18
C ASP A 183 -9.65 11.10 -4.72
N TRP A 184 -9.12 10.19 -5.53
CA TRP A 184 -9.39 10.15 -6.97
C TRP A 184 -10.78 9.58 -7.29
N THR A 185 -11.27 8.66 -6.47
CA THR A 185 -12.57 8.02 -6.65
C THR A 185 -13.73 8.86 -6.11
N HIS A 186 -13.53 9.44 -4.94
CA HIS A 186 -14.45 10.31 -4.22
C HIS A 186 -13.62 11.37 -3.48
N PRO A 187 -13.54 12.62 -3.99
CA PRO A 187 -12.66 13.64 -3.42
C PRO A 187 -12.95 13.92 -1.95
N ILE A 188 -11.88 14.04 -1.17
CA ILE A 188 -11.97 14.40 0.26
C ILE A 188 -12.38 15.87 0.36
N ALA A 189 -13.61 16.11 0.83
CA ALA A 189 -14.21 17.43 0.93
C ALA A 189 -13.47 18.35 1.91
N ASP A 190 -13.66 19.68 1.75
CA ASP A 190 -13.10 20.69 2.67
C ASP A 190 -13.63 20.57 4.10
N ALA A 191 -14.76 19.88 4.28
CA ALA A 191 -15.30 19.53 5.60
C ALA A 191 -14.42 18.60 6.43
N TYR A 192 -13.38 17.99 5.82
CA TYR A 192 -12.43 17.07 6.47
C TYR A 192 -11.00 17.64 6.49
N PRO A 193 -10.74 18.77 7.17
CA PRO A 193 -9.44 19.45 7.15
C PRO A 193 -8.31 18.63 7.77
N LEU A 194 -8.55 17.84 8.82
CA LEU A 194 -7.54 17.03 9.47
C LEU A 194 -7.12 15.86 8.57
N LEU A 195 -8.08 15.20 7.94
CA LEU A 195 -7.83 14.12 6.98
C LEU A 195 -7.07 14.62 5.76
N ARG A 196 -7.42 15.79 5.23
CA ARG A 196 -6.68 16.42 4.12
C ARG A 196 -5.26 16.78 4.49
N ALA A 197 -5.05 17.34 5.70
CA ALA A 197 -3.72 17.64 6.20
C ALA A 197 -2.88 16.36 6.40
N TYR A 198 -3.50 15.29 6.87
CA TYR A 198 -2.83 14.00 6.99
C TYR A 198 -2.45 13.42 5.64
N ARG A 199 -3.37 13.41 4.66
CA ARG A 199 -3.06 12.97 3.30
C ARG A 199 -1.91 13.77 2.69
N ALA A 200 -1.90 15.09 2.83
CA ALA A 200 -0.80 15.93 2.36
C ALA A 200 0.54 15.56 3.03
N ARG A 201 0.53 15.27 4.32
CA ARG A 201 1.72 14.81 5.07
C ARG A 201 2.23 13.45 4.58
N LEU A 202 1.32 12.51 4.28
CA LEU A 202 1.67 11.22 3.69
C LEU A 202 2.37 11.41 2.33
N LEU A 203 1.81 12.21 1.44
CA LEU A 203 2.38 12.46 0.11
C LEU A 203 3.72 13.18 0.16
N ALA A 204 3.97 14.02 1.18
CA ALA A 204 5.25 14.69 1.39
C ALA A 204 6.34 13.75 1.96
N ARG A 205 5.99 12.54 2.44
CA ARG A 205 6.98 11.61 2.99
C ARG A 205 7.78 10.96 1.87
N PRO A 206 9.15 10.93 1.95
CA PRO A 206 9.98 10.45 0.85
C PRO A 206 9.69 9.02 0.39
N SER A 207 9.36 8.11 1.31
CA SER A 207 9.01 6.72 0.99
C SER A 207 7.69 6.62 0.21
N VAL A 208 6.71 7.44 0.57
CA VAL A 208 5.40 7.53 -0.11
C VAL A 208 5.58 8.20 -1.47
N ALA A 209 6.29 9.32 -1.55
CA ALA A 209 6.57 10.00 -2.80
C ALA A 209 7.24 9.07 -3.83
N LYS A 210 8.23 8.28 -3.42
CA LYS A 210 8.87 7.27 -4.29
C LYS A 210 7.87 6.23 -4.83
N ALA A 211 6.96 5.75 -3.99
CA ALA A 211 5.96 4.77 -4.41
C ALA A 211 4.94 5.38 -5.39
N VAL A 212 4.50 6.61 -5.14
CA VAL A 212 3.61 7.37 -6.04
C VAL A 212 4.30 7.65 -7.38
N ASP A 213 5.55 8.12 -7.35
CA ASP A 213 6.34 8.40 -8.57
C ASP A 213 6.52 7.15 -9.43
N GLY A 214 6.78 6.00 -8.81
CA GLY A 214 6.86 4.71 -9.51
C GLY A 214 5.54 4.31 -10.19
N GLY A 215 4.41 4.74 -9.64
CA GLY A 215 3.07 4.52 -10.21
C GLY A 215 2.67 5.49 -11.33
N ARG A 216 3.30 6.69 -11.42
CA ARG A 216 2.89 7.77 -12.36
C ARG A 216 2.80 7.34 -13.83
N PRO A 217 3.74 6.54 -14.39
CA PRO A 217 3.65 6.10 -15.78
C PRO A 217 2.37 5.30 -16.10
N TYR A 218 1.74 4.75 -15.09
CA TYR A 218 0.58 3.84 -15.19
C TYR A 218 -0.75 4.52 -14.86
N ARG A 219 -0.81 5.85 -14.69
CA ARG A 219 -2.06 6.60 -14.37
C ARG A 219 -3.18 6.33 -15.38
N HIS A 220 -2.83 6.12 -16.64
CA HIS A 220 -3.79 5.79 -17.71
C HIS A 220 -4.53 4.46 -17.48
N TYR A 221 -4.04 3.59 -16.60
CA TYR A 221 -4.73 2.35 -16.20
C TYR A 221 -5.84 2.56 -15.17
N PHE A 222 -5.98 3.77 -14.60
CA PHE A 222 -7.06 4.00 -13.64
C PHE A 222 -8.41 4.09 -14.36
N PRO A 223 -9.29 3.07 -14.25
CA PRO A 223 -10.45 2.95 -15.15
C PRO A 223 -11.57 3.96 -14.84
N LEU A 224 -11.48 4.66 -13.71
CA LEU A 224 -12.39 5.73 -13.33
C LEU A 224 -11.97 7.09 -13.91
N GLY A 225 -10.75 7.18 -14.46
CA GLY A 225 -10.13 8.42 -14.94
C GLY A 225 -9.25 9.05 -13.85
N ALA A 226 -7.92 8.98 -14.03
CA ALA A 226 -6.99 9.62 -13.10
C ALA A 226 -7.07 11.16 -13.27
N PRO A 227 -7.25 11.93 -12.17
CA PRO A 227 -7.18 13.38 -12.25
C PRO A 227 -5.74 13.83 -12.53
N GLU A 228 -5.55 15.10 -12.97
CA GLU A 228 -4.20 15.64 -13.22
C GLU A 228 -3.40 15.92 -11.93
N ARG A 229 -4.06 15.90 -10.77
CA ARG A 229 -3.47 16.06 -9.44
C ARG A 229 -3.07 14.72 -8.80
N ASP A 230 -2.26 14.80 -7.77
CA ASP A 230 -2.00 13.70 -6.83
C ASP A 230 -2.98 13.70 -5.67
#